data_0a48abf92773d3e7a666f0a2d44dca94
#
_entry.id   0a48abf92773d3e7a666f0a2d44dca94
#
_cell.length_a   1.000
_cell.length_b   1.000
_cell.length_c   1.000
_cell.angle_alpha   90.00
_cell.angle_beta   90.00
_cell.angle_gamma   90.00
#
_symmetry.space_group_name_H-M   'P 1'
#
loop_
_entity.id
_entity.type
_entity.pdbx_description
1 polymer ?
#
loop_
_entity_poly.entity_id
_entity_poly.type
_entity_poly.pdbx_seq_one_letter_code
_entity_poly.pdbx_strand_id
1 'polypeptide(L)'
;DEATVAKKAGETAPAVVAVRPEIYAPVTLAADLSALSASERQLLGLFIEAGEIMDDLYWRQTYGDRDALLKSVTDPRTRDFVALNYGPWDRLADNSPFVAGIGAKPEGAEFYPHDMTREEFERANLPQSRSEYTLLRRDARGALQVVPYHVEYREAVEKAALKLEQAAAIAEDPGLKKYLSLRAQAL
;
A
#
# COMPACT_ATOMS: atom_id res chain seq x y z
N ASP A 1 -11.07 -33.79 -10.12
CA ASP A 1 -12.13 -33.82 -9.12
C ASP A 1 -13.07 -32.67 -9.32
N GLU A 2 -14.25 -32.96 -9.89
CA GLU A 2 -15.29 -31.99 -10.27
C GLU A 2 -15.91 -31.25 -9.07
N ALA A 3 -15.69 -31.70 -7.85
CA ALA A 3 -16.24 -31.08 -6.64
C ALA A 3 -15.56 -29.77 -6.20
N THR A 4 -14.32 -29.51 -6.63
CA THR A 4 -13.56 -28.31 -6.24
C THR A 4 -13.79 -27.14 -7.20
N VAL A 5 -14.17 -27.42 -8.45
CA VAL A 5 -14.48 -26.39 -9.45
C VAL A 5 -15.91 -25.84 -9.27
N ALA A 6 -16.82 -26.64 -8.72
CA ALA A 6 -18.21 -26.22 -8.53
C ALA A 6 -18.44 -25.22 -7.39
N LYS A 7 -17.48 -25.00 -6.47
CA LYS A 7 -17.62 -24.10 -5.31
C LYS A 7 -17.41 -22.61 -5.63
N LYS A 8 -16.82 -22.30 -6.80
CA LYS A 8 -16.63 -20.90 -7.24
C LYS A 8 -17.78 -20.30 -8.07
N ALA A 9 -18.72 -21.12 -8.51
CA ALA A 9 -19.81 -20.69 -9.40
C ALA A 9 -21.11 -20.24 -8.67
N GLY A 10 -21.11 -20.22 -7.34
CA GLY A 10 -22.28 -19.87 -6.54
C GLY A 10 -22.08 -18.76 -5.51
N GLU A 11 -20.94 -18.08 -5.52
CA GLU A 11 -20.70 -16.96 -4.61
C GLU A 11 -21.41 -15.72 -5.16
N THR A 12 -22.58 -15.41 -4.59
CA THR A 12 -23.27 -14.14 -4.84
C THR A 12 -22.30 -13.01 -4.56
N ALA A 13 -22.18 -12.07 -5.50
CA ALA A 13 -21.37 -10.88 -5.31
C ALA A 13 -21.72 -10.25 -3.94
N PRO A 14 -20.72 -9.84 -3.15
CA PRO A 14 -20.98 -9.29 -1.83
C PRO A 14 -21.90 -8.06 -1.94
N ALA A 15 -22.80 -7.92 -0.98
CA ALA A 15 -23.72 -6.79 -0.95
C ALA A 15 -22.92 -5.48 -0.81
N VAL A 16 -23.21 -4.52 -1.67
CA VAL A 16 -22.60 -3.19 -1.61
C VAL A 16 -23.10 -2.46 -0.37
N VAL A 17 -22.21 -1.98 0.50
CA VAL A 17 -22.57 -1.23 1.70
C VAL A 17 -22.67 0.27 1.41
N ALA A 18 -23.31 1.02 2.33
CA ALA A 18 -23.46 2.45 2.18
C ALA A 18 -22.14 3.20 2.33
N VAL A 19 -21.96 4.25 1.56
CA VAL A 19 -20.85 5.21 1.69
C VAL A 19 -21.08 6.08 2.93
N ARG A 20 -20.17 6.03 3.92
CA ARG A 20 -20.35 6.61 5.25
C ARG A 20 -19.11 7.40 5.72
N PRO A 21 -18.63 8.42 4.99
CA PRO A 21 -17.45 9.18 5.42
C PRO A 21 -17.64 9.88 6.76
N GLU A 22 -18.89 10.19 7.16
CA GLU A 22 -19.24 10.82 8.44
C GLU A 22 -18.93 9.99 9.68
N ILE A 23 -18.65 8.71 9.55
CA ILE A 23 -18.20 7.88 10.68
C ILE A 23 -16.76 8.20 11.11
N TYR A 24 -16.00 8.86 10.24
CA TYR A 24 -14.65 9.34 10.53
C TYR A 24 -14.70 10.78 11.04
N ALA A 25 -14.28 10.99 12.28
CA ALA A 25 -14.21 12.34 12.84
C ALA A 25 -12.99 13.08 12.26
N PRO A 26 -13.16 14.27 11.67
CA PRO A 26 -12.04 15.11 11.27
C PRO A 26 -11.30 15.61 12.51
N VAL A 27 -9.99 15.41 12.57
CA VAL A 27 -9.12 15.88 13.64
C VAL A 27 -8.01 16.71 13.02
N THR A 28 -7.88 17.97 13.48
CA THR A 28 -6.75 18.82 13.08
C THR A 28 -5.57 18.52 13.99
N LEU A 29 -4.51 17.96 13.41
CA LEU A 29 -3.23 17.83 14.10
C LEU A 29 -2.44 19.13 13.89
N ALA A 30 -1.98 19.73 14.98
CA ALA A 30 -1.15 20.91 14.96
C ALA A 30 0.09 20.68 15.84
N ALA A 31 1.22 21.18 15.39
CA ALA A 31 2.46 21.20 16.18
C ALA A 31 3.04 22.62 16.18
N ASP A 32 3.58 23.04 17.31
CA ASP A 32 4.34 24.29 17.39
C ASP A 32 5.74 24.06 16.81
N LEU A 33 5.99 24.67 15.66
CA LEU A 33 7.27 24.61 14.96
C LEU A 33 8.16 25.82 15.26
N SER A 34 7.79 26.69 16.22
CA SER A 34 8.51 27.94 16.51
C SER A 34 9.93 27.70 17.00
N ALA A 35 10.14 26.60 17.75
CA ALA A 35 11.44 26.21 18.30
C ALA A 35 12.39 25.57 17.26
N LEU A 36 11.90 25.19 16.09
CA LEU A 36 12.73 24.53 15.07
C LEU A 36 13.58 25.54 14.30
N SER A 37 14.83 25.16 14.04
CA SER A 37 15.73 25.88 13.15
C SER A 37 15.23 25.83 11.69
N ALA A 38 15.84 26.59 10.80
CA ALA A 38 15.51 26.58 9.37
C ALA A 38 15.83 25.22 8.73
N SER A 39 16.95 24.62 9.11
CA SER A 39 17.35 23.27 8.65
C SER A 39 16.39 22.17 9.16
N GLU A 40 15.96 22.24 10.40
CA GLU A 40 14.98 21.27 10.95
C GLU A 40 13.60 21.39 10.26
N ARG A 41 13.15 22.59 9.92
CA ARG A 41 11.92 22.76 9.11
C ARG A 41 12.08 22.20 7.71
N GLN A 42 13.26 22.34 7.09
CA GLN A 42 13.55 21.73 5.80
C GLN A 42 13.58 20.21 5.89
N LEU A 43 14.11 19.65 6.99
CA LEU A 43 14.06 18.22 7.29
C LEU A 43 12.62 17.69 7.32
N LEU A 44 11.70 18.39 7.99
CA LEU A 44 10.28 18.02 8.01
C LEU A 44 9.67 17.96 6.60
N GLY A 45 10.02 18.92 5.72
CA GLY A 45 9.59 18.89 4.32
C GLY A 45 10.04 17.62 3.60
N LEU A 46 11.32 17.24 3.75
CA LEU A 46 11.87 16.02 3.15
C LEU A 46 11.23 14.74 3.71
N PHE A 47 10.89 14.73 5.00
CA PHE A 47 10.18 13.59 5.60
C PHE A 47 8.75 13.45 5.08
N ILE A 48 8.06 14.58 4.88
CA ILE A 48 6.72 14.58 4.27
C ILE A 48 6.79 14.03 2.84
N GLU A 49 7.73 14.50 2.03
CA GLU A 49 7.94 14.00 0.67
C GLU A 49 8.27 12.50 0.63
N ALA A 50 9.10 12.01 1.55
CA ALA A 50 9.36 10.58 1.69
C ALA A 50 8.09 9.81 2.12
N GLY A 51 7.30 10.38 3.02
CA GLY A 51 6.03 9.84 3.47
C GLY A 51 5.00 9.72 2.34
N GLU A 52 4.89 10.71 1.48
CA GLU A 52 4.01 10.69 0.31
C GLU A 52 4.38 9.57 -0.67
N ILE A 53 5.68 9.31 -0.86
CA ILE A 53 6.13 8.15 -1.66
C ILE A 53 5.71 6.84 -1.02
N MET A 54 5.80 6.71 0.30
CA MET A 54 5.35 5.52 1.03
C MET A 54 3.84 5.36 0.98
N ASP A 55 3.07 6.45 1.01
CA ASP A 55 1.62 6.43 0.83
C ASP A 55 1.22 5.90 -0.55
N ASP A 56 1.89 6.34 -1.62
CA ASP A 56 1.70 5.80 -2.96
C ASP A 56 2.03 4.31 -3.06
N LEU A 57 3.10 3.86 -2.39
CA LEU A 57 3.43 2.43 -2.31
C LEU A 57 2.36 1.65 -1.56
N TYR A 58 1.84 2.20 -0.47
CA TYR A 58 0.75 1.56 0.28
C TYR A 58 -0.51 1.40 -0.58
N TRP A 59 -0.86 2.39 -1.41
CA TRP A 59 -1.93 2.28 -2.38
C TRP A 59 -1.71 1.14 -3.38
N ARG A 60 -0.50 1.01 -3.92
CA ARG A 60 -0.15 -0.08 -4.85
C ARG A 60 -0.27 -1.45 -4.20
N GLN A 61 0.06 -1.56 -2.92
CA GLN A 61 -0.03 -2.80 -2.15
C GLN A 61 -1.45 -3.16 -1.73
N THR A 62 -2.31 -2.17 -1.53
CA THR A 62 -3.69 -2.41 -1.05
C THR A 62 -4.70 -2.58 -2.17
N TYR A 63 -4.54 -1.86 -3.28
CA TYR A 63 -5.49 -1.84 -4.38
C TYR A 63 -4.84 -1.92 -5.78
N GLY A 64 -3.69 -1.28 -5.96
CA GLY A 64 -3.02 -1.15 -7.25
C GLY A 64 -3.12 0.26 -7.82
N ASP A 65 -3.91 0.47 -8.87
CA ASP A 65 -4.02 1.77 -9.56
C ASP A 65 -5.03 2.70 -8.89
N ARG A 66 -4.53 3.50 -7.91
CA ARG A 66 -5.31 4.54 -7.22
C ARG A 66 -5.97 5.52 -8.19
N ASP A 67 -5.21 6.01 -9.17
CA ASP A 67 -5.66 7.10 -10.02
C ASP A 67 -6.77 6.63 -10.97
N ALA A 68 -6.67 5.42 -11.49
CA ALA A 68 -7.73 4.81 -12.28
C ALA A 68 -9.00 4.62 -11.44
N LEU A 69 -8.88 4.14 -10.20
CA LEU A 69 -10.03 4.00 -9.30
C LEU A 69 -10.70 5.34 -9.02
N LEU A 70 -9.94 6.34 -8.56
CA LEU A 70 -10.47 7.67 -8.22
C LEU A 70 -11.11 8.37 -9.44
N LYS A 71 -10.57 8.13 -10.63
CA LYS A 71 -11.14 8.64 -11.89
C LYS A 71 -12.46 7.96 -12.25
N SER A 72 -12.62 6.69 -11.95
CA SER A 72 -13.84 5.92 -12.22
C SER A 72 -14.99 6.31 -11.30
N VAL A 73 -14.70 6.82 -10.10
CA VAL A 73 -15.69 7.24 -9.09
C VAL A 73 -16.05 8.70 -9.32
N THR A 74 -17.25 8.96 -9.83
CA THR A 74 -17.72 10.32 -10.17
C THR A 74 -18.27 11.09 -8.98
N ASP A 75 -18.88 10.41 -8.01
CA ASP A 75 -19.44 11.03 -6.81
C ASP A 75 -18.33 11.44 -5.84
N PRO A 76 -18.22 12.75 -5.48
CA PRO A 76 -17.17 13.24 -4.59
C PRO A 76 -17.15 12.57 -3.20
N ARG A 77 -18.33 12.35 -2.61
CA ARG A 77 -18.48 11.71 -1.30
C ARG A 77 -17.94 10.27 -1.32
N THR A 78 -18.23 9.52 -2.36
CA THR A 78 -17.70 8.17 -2.55
C THR A 78 -16.19 8.22 -2.78
N ARG A 79 -15.69 9.19 -3.53
CA ARG A 79 -14.25 9.37 -3.78
C ARG A 79 -13.48 9.64 -2.48
N ASP A 80 -14.01 10.52 -1.62
CA ASP A 80 -13.42 10.79 -0.31
C ASP A 80 -13.40 9.52 0.56
N PHE A 81 -14.46 8.73 0.51
CA PHE A 81 -14.53 7.48 1.26
C PHE A 81 -13.58 6.41 0.71
N VAL A 82 -13.35 6.37 -0.60
CA VAL A 82 -12.30 5.55 -1.23
C VAL A 82 -10.92 5.97 -0.72
N ALA A 83 -10.63 7.26 -0.66
CA ALA A 83 -9.36 7.77 -0.14
C ALA A 83 -9.14 7.39 1.33
N LEU A 84 -10.17 7.55 2.18
CA LEU A 84 -10.11 7.17 3.59
C LEU A 84 -9.86 5.66 3.81
N ASN A 85 -10.36 4.82 2.91
CA ASN A 85 -10.24 3.37 3.02
C ASN A 85 -9.07 2.76 2.24
N TYR A 86 -8.33 3.55 1.46
CA TYR A 86 -7.30 3.08 0.54
C TYR A 86 -7.82 2.01 -0.44
N GLY A 87 -9.03 2.22 -0.93
CA GLY A 87 -9.68 1.30 -1.84
C GLY A 87 -11.20 1.32 -1.72
N PRO A 88 -11.90 0.49 -2.51
CA PRO A 88 -13.35 0.49 -2.60
C PRO A 88 -14.03 -0.40 -1.54
N TRP A 89 -13.34 -0.74 -0.45
CA TRP A 89 -13.82 -1.61 0.64
C TRP A 89 -13.81 -0.89 1.97
N ASP A 90 -14.94 -0.95 2.70
CA ASP A 90 -15.07 -0.34 4.03
C ASP A 90 -14.37 -1.21 5.09
N ARG A 91 -13.23 -0.72 5.59
CA ARG A 91 -12.43 -1.40 6.63
C ARG A 91 -13.17 -1.60 7.94
N LEU A 92 -14.16 -0.76 8.22
CA LEU A 92 -14.99 -0.87 9.44
C LEU A 92 -16.25 -1.72 9.23
N ALA A 93 -16.46 -2.24 8.02
CA ALA A 93 -17.54 -3.15 7.66
C ALA A 93 -16.98 -4.42 7.00
N ASP A 94 -16.01 -5.06 7.62
CA ASP A 94 -15.40 -6.34 7.20
C ASP A 94 -14.87 -6.31 5.74
N ASN A 95 -14.32 -5.19 5.31
CA ASN A 95 -13.92 -4.96 3.93
C ASN A 95 -15.04 -5.20 2.90
N SER A 96 -16.28 -4.94 3.26
CA SER A 96 -17.40 -4.99 2.31
C SER A 96 -17.23 -3.91 1.24
N PRO A 97 -17.49 -4.23 -0.05
CA PRO A 97 -17.39 -3.24 -1.12
C PRO A 97 -18.47 -2.16 -0.99
N PHE A 98 -18.14 -0.91 -1.25
CA PHE A 98 -19.07 0.21 -1.31
C PHE A 98 -19.10 0.90 -2.67
N VAL A 99 -18.31 0.44 -3.62
CA VAL A 99 -18.34 0.88 -5.02
C VAL A 99 -19.03 -0.19 -5.87
N ALA A 100 -20.02 0.19 -6.63
CA ALA A 100 -20.78 -0.74 -7.47
C ALA A 100 -19.86 -1.43 -8.51
N GLY A 101 -20.07 -2.72 -8.72
CA GLY A 101 -19.27 -3.54 -9.65
C GLY A 101 -17.93 -4.04 -9.09
N ILE A 102 -17.59 -3.66 -7.86
CA ILE A 102 -16.40 -4.19 -7.17
C ILE A 102 -16.80 -5.48 -6.42
N GLY A 103 -15.97 -6.51 -6.57
CA GLY A 103 -16.09 -7.77 -5.84
C GLY A 103 -15.54 -7.70 -4.42
N ALA A 104 -15.47 -8.86 -3.77
CA ALA A 104 -14.81 -9.00 -2.48
C ALA A 104 -13.35 -8.54 -2.57
N LYS A 105 -12.82 -8.03 -1.44
CA LYS A 105 -11.41 -7.68 -1.36
C LYS A 105 -10.57 -8.95 -1.54
N PRO A 106 -9.58 -8.96 -2.45
CA PRO A 106 -8.70 -10.11 -2.62
C PRO A 106 -7.95 -10.42 -1.32
N GLU A 107 -7.88 -11.70 -0.96
CA GLU A 107 -7.01 -12.13 0.13
C GLU A 107 -5.54 -11.84 -0.23
N GLY A 108 -4.82 -11.20 0.71
CA GLY A 108 -3.44 -10.75 0.46
C GLY A 108 -3.32 -9.51 -0.43
N ALA A 109 -4.42 -8.83 -0.78
CA ALA A 109 -4.43 -7.61 -1.59
C ALA A 109 -3.55 -7.78 -2.86
N GLU A 110 -2.59 -6.86 -3.09
CA GLU A 110 -1.68 -6.93 -4.24
C GLU A 110 -0.33 -7.62 -3.91
N PHE A 111 -0.25 -8.36 -2.78
CA PHE A 111 0.98 -9.08 -2.40
C PHE A 111 1.17 -10.39 -3.14
N TYR A 112 0.08 -10.99 -3.62
CA TYR A 112 0.07 -12.27 -4.33
C TYR A 112 -0.73 -12.18 -5.62
N PRO A 113 -0.50 -13.06 -6.62
CA PRO A 113 -1.42 -13.22 -7.75
C PRO A 113 -2.82 -13.60 -7.26
N HIS A 114 -3.85 -12.92 -7.74
CA HIS A 114 -5.25 -13.13 -7.30
C HIS A 114 -5.77 -14.55 -7.60
N ASP A 115 -5.17 -15.22 -8.56
CA ASP A 115 -5.48 -16.58 -8.97
C ASP A 115 -4.63 -17.66 -8.28
N MET A 116 -3.71 -17.24 -7.37
CA MET A 116 -2.86 -18.17 -6.63
C MET A 116 -3.68 -18.99 -5.65
N THR A 117 -3.44 -20.31 -5.62
CA THR A 117 -4.01 -21.18 -4.59
C THR A 117 -2.99 -21.52 -3.50
N ARG A 118 -3.49 -21.91 -2.35
CA ARG A 118 -2.64 -22.34 -1.24
C ARG A 118 -1.80 -23.57 -1.63
N GLU A 119 -2.41 -24.52 -2.33
CA GLU A 119 -1.76 -25.74 -2.79
C GLU A 119 -0.63 -25.43 -3.80
N GLU A 120 -0.84 -24.45 -4.68
CA GLU A 120 0.20 -23.98 -5.62
C GLU A 120 1.37 -23.36 -4.84
N PHE A 121 1.08 -22.49 -3.89
CA PHE A 121 2.09 -21.83 -3.05
C PHE A 121 2.93 -22.86 -2.27
N GLU A 122 2.28 -23.82 -1.61
CA GLU A 122 2.97 -24.84 -0.82
C GLU A 122 3.80 -25.78 -1.71
N ARG A 123 3.30 -26.11 -2.89
CA ARG A 123 4.03 -26.95 -3.86
C ARG A 123 5.24 -26.25 -4.45
N ALA A 124 5.14 -24.97 -4.71
CA ALA A 124 6.23 -24.15 -5.24
C ALA A 124 7.40 -24.07 -4.26
N ASN A 125 7.12 -24.05 -2.97
CA ASN A 125 8.09 -24.07 -1.86
C ASN A 125 9.30 -23.16 -2.11
N LEU A 126 9.03 -21.93 -2.56
CA LEU A 126 10.08 -20.98 -2.97
C LEU A 126 10.82 -20.41 -1.76
N PRO A 127 12.15 -20.32 -1.80
CA PRO A 127 12.91 -19.61 -0.78
C PRO A 127 12.39 -18.17 -0.60
N GLN A 128 12.33 -17.70 0.65
CA GLN A 128 11.85 -16.36 1.01
C GLN A 128 10.39 -16.03 0.63
N SER A 129 9.60 -16.97 0.15
CA SER A 129 8.17 -16.74 -0.17
C SER A 129 7.31 -16.33 1.03
N ARG A 130 7.81 -16.52 2.26
CA ARG A 130 7.17 -16.13 3.51
C ARG A 130 7.84 -14.93 4.19
N SER A 131 8.77 -14.27 3.50
CA SER A 131 9.42 -13.06 4.00
C SER A 131 8.46 -11.87 3.97
N GLU A 132 8.51 -11.00 4.98
CA GLU A 132 7.77 -9.75 5.05
C GLU A 132 8.28 -8.68 4.07
N TYR A 133 9.39 -8.97 3.38
CA TYR A 133 10.05 -8.04 2.44
C TYR A 133 9.95 -8.48 0.98
N THR A 134 9.06 -9.43 0.67
CA THR A 134 8.91 -9.99 -0.66
C THR A 134 7.45 -10.08 -1.08
N LEU A 135 7.25 -10.08 -2.39
CA LEU A 135 5.97 -10.31 -3.06
C LEU A 135 6.05 -11.60 -3.86
N LEU A 136 4.89 -12.14 -4.19
CA LEU A 136 4.78 -13.20 -5.18
C LEU A 136 4.22 -12.63 -6.48
N ARG A 137 4.82 -13.01 -7.59
CA ARG A 137 4.38 -12.64 -8.94
C ARG A 137 4.38 -13.87 -9.83
N ARG A 138 3.75 -13.78 -11.00
CA ARG A 138 3.91 -14.79 -12.04
C ARG A 138 5.01 -14.37 -13.00
N ASP A 139 5.89 -15.31 -13.34
CA ASP A 139 6.86 -15.12 -14.42
C ASP A 139 6.19 -15.21 -15.81
N ALA A 140 6.96 -15.04 -16.86
CA ALA A 140 6.46 -15.11 -18.25
C ALA A 140 5.86 -16.48 -18.62
N ARG A 141 6.11 -17.54 -17.84
CA ARG A 141 5.57 -18.89 -18.04
C ARG A 141 4.38 -19.17 -17.11
N GLY A 142 3.98 -18.19 -16.31
CA GLY A 142 2.91 -18.32 -15.33
C GLY A 142 3.31 -18.95 -14.01
N ALA A 143 4.59 -19.31 -13.80
CA ALA A 143 5.06 -19.87 -12.55
C ALA A 143 5.22 -18.80 -11.47
N LEU A 144 5.03 -19.19 -10.20
CA LEU A 144 5.27 -18.29 -9.07
C LEU A 144 6.76 -17.96 -8.95
N GLN A 145 7.05 -16.69 -8.72
CA GLN A 145 8.38 -16.18 -8.38
C GLN A 145 8.31 -15.24 -7.18
N VAL A 146 9.38 -15.21 -6.40
CA VAL A 146 9.56 -14.28 -5.28
C VAL A 146 10.24 -13.03 -5.79
N VAL A 147 9.64 -11.87 -5.52
CA VAL A 147 10.20 -10.57 -5.91
C VAL A 147 10.40 -9.71 -4.66
N PRO A 148 11.63 -9.30 -4.33
CA PRO A 148 11.87 -8.39 -3.21
C PRO A 148 11.24 -7.02 -3.42
N TYR A 149 10.81 -6.34 -2.35
CA TYR A 149 10.18 -5.01 -2.42
C TYR A 149 11.05 -3.98 -3.13
N HIS A 150 12.35 -3.93 -2.84
CA HIS A 150 13.29 -3.01 -3.48
C HIS A 150 13.48 -3.28 -5.00
N VAL A 151 13.09 -4.45 -5.48
CA VAL A 151 13.08 -4.79 -6.91
C VAL A 151 11.77 -4.38 -7.55
N GLU A 152 10.64 -4.78 -6.95
CA GLU A 152 9.29 -4.47 -7.46
C GLU A 152 8.99 -2.97 -7.47
N TYR A 153 9.39 -2.28 -6.41
CA TYR A 153 9.12 -0.86 -6.20
C TYR A 153 10.37 0.02 -6.32
N ARG A 154 11.38 -0.46 -7.07
CA ARG A 154 12.71 0.17 -7.18
C ARG A 154 12.65 1.68 -7.30
N GLU A 155 11.91 2.21 -8.28
CA GLU A 155 11.86 3.65 -8.54
C GLU A 155 11.36 4.45 -7.33
N ALA A 156 10.32 3.96 -6.66
CA ALA A 156 9.76 4.64 -5.50
C ALA A 156 10.68 4.52 -4.27
N VAL A 157 11.26 3.35 -4.05
CA VAL A 157 12.20 3.10 -2.96
C VAL A 157 13.47 3.96 -3.10
N GLU A 158 14.05 4.04 -4.30
CA GLU A 158 15.21 4.89 -4.58
C GLU A 158 14.89 6.37 -4.38
N LYS A 159 13.70 6.84 -4.79
CA LYS A 159 13.25 8.21 -4.54
C LYS A 159 13.10 8.52 -3.05
N ALA A 160 12.52 7.60 -2.28
CA ALA A 160 12.39 7.77 -0.83
C ALA A 160 13.75 7.77 -0.13
N ALA A 161 14.65 6.86 -0.51
CA ALA A 161 16.02 6.81 0.01
C ALA A 161 16.76 8.13 -0.27
N LEU A 162 16.64 8.68 -1.48
CA LEU A 162 17.23 9.99 -1.83
C LEU A 162 16.72 11.12 -0.91
N LYS A 163 15.43 11.13 -0.56
CA LYS A 163 14.90 12.13 0.39
C LYS A 163 15.51 12.00 1.78
N LEU A 164 15.72 10.77 2.24
CA LEU A 164 16.40 10.51 3.52
C LEU A 164 17.89 10.89 3.47
N GLU A 165 18.58 10.67 2.36
CA GLU A 165 19.97 11.12 2.16
C GLU A 165 20.09 12.63 2.17
N GLN A 166 19.17 13.33 1.47
CA GLN A 166 19.09 14.81 1.49
C GLN A 166 18.84 15.31 2.92
N ALA A 167 17.96 14.68 3.65
CA ALA A 167 17.70 14.98 5.06
C ALA A 167 18.95 14.76 5.93
N ALA A 168 19.66 13.65 5.73
CA ALA A 168 20.90 13.36 6.44
C ALA A 168 21.99 14.42 6.15
N ALA A 169 22.05 14.95 4.93
CA ALA A 169 23.03 15.96 4.56
C ALA A 169 22.87 17.28 5.35
N ILE A 170 21.63 17.67 5.66
CA ILE A 170 21.30 18.92 6.36
C ILE A 170 21.08 18.73 7.87
N ALA A 171 21.03 17.49 8.37
CA ALA A 171 20.84 17.21 9.79
C ALA A 171 22.04 17.73 10.61
N GLU A 172 21.75 18.55 11.62
CA GLU A 172 22.76 19.14 12.53
C GLU A 172 23.15 18.15 13.64
N ASP A 173 22.18 17.34 14.11
CA ASP A 173 22.45 16.30 15.11
C ASP A 173 23.17 15.12 14.47
N PRO A 174 24.37 14.71 14.96
CA PRO A 174 25.14 13.60 14.39
C PRO A 174 24.42 12.25 14.49
N GLY A 175 23.63 12.04 15.54
CA GLY A 175 22.84 10.82 15.76
C GLY A 175 21.75 10.69 14.73
N LEU A 176 20.97 11.77 14.51
CA LEU A 176 19.93 11.83 13.48
C LEU A 176 20.54 11.65 12.09
N LYS A 177 21.64 12.33 11.78
CA LYS A 177 22.34 12.18 10.52
C LYS A 177 22.72 10.73 10.23
N LYS A 178 23.33 10.06 11.21
CA LYS A 178 23.72 8.65 11.09
C LYS A 178 22.49 7.76 10.90
N TYR A 179 21.43 7.98 11.68
CA TYR A 179 20.20 7.23 11.58
C TYR A 179 19.59 7.34 10.18
N LEU A 180 19.46 8.56 9.63
CA LEU A 180 18.88 8.81 8.31
C LEU A 180 19.68 8.16 7.19
N SER A 181 21.03 8.24 7.26
CA SER A 181 21.92 7.59 6.29
C SER A 181 21.76 6.07 6.31
N LEU A 182 21.71 5.46 7.50
CA LEU A 182 21.49 4.01 7.62
C LEU A 182 20.08 3.61 7.18
N ARG A 183 19.08 4.45 7.45
CA ARG A 183 17.70 4.19 7.02
C ARG A 183 17.55 4.26 5.51
N ALA A 184 18.22 5.22 4.85
CA ALA A 184 18.25 5.30 3.39
C ALA A 184 18.88 4.04 2.75
N GLN A 185 19.93 3.51 3.37
CA GLN A 185 20.59 2.27 2.89
C GLN A 185 19.76 1.01 3.13
N ALA A 186 18.83 1.04 4.09
CA ALA A 186 18.00 -0.11 4.46
C ALA A 186 16.72 -0.20 3.62
N LEU A 187 16.41 0.80 2.81
CA LEU A 187 15.31 0.78 1.84
C LEU A 187 15.74 0.08 0.55
#